data_396a9bfd5b8346fb7a7d97688f7f00dc
#
_entry.id   396a9bfd5b8346fb7a7d97688f7f00dc
#
_cell.length_a   1.000
_cell.length_b   1.000
_cell.length_c   1.000
_cell.angle_alpha   90.00
_cell.angle_beta   90.00
_cell.angle_gamma   90.00
#
_symmetry.space_group_name_H-M   'P 1'
#
loop_
_entity.id
_entity.type
_entity.pdbx_description
1 polymer ?
#
loop_
_entity_poly.entity_id
_entity_poly.type
_entity_poly.pdbx_seq_one_letter_code
_entity_poly.pdbx_strand_id
1 'polypeptide(L)' 'MLHAYRNPVRVFQFDDLTMLIGADEAGRMLEIGTATAEGIELIVHAMPAREKFLR' A
#
# COMPACT_ATOMS: atom_id res chain seq x y z
N MET A 1 -3.92 8.43 3.80
CA MET A 1 -3.90 7.24 2.93
C MET A 1 -3.59 7.55 1.47
N LEU A 2 -4.28 8.51 0.87
CA LEU A 2 -4.07 8.82 -0.54
C LEU A 2 -2.63 9.25 -0.84
N HIS A 3 -2.01 10.01 0.05
CA HIS A 3 -0.62 10.42 -0.11
C HIS A 3 0.31 9.20 -0.13
N ALA A 4 0.09 8.24 0.78
CA ALA A 4 0.89 7.02 0.82
C ALA A 4 0.70 6.18 -0.44
N TYR A 5 -0.52 6.13 -0.96
CA TYR A 5 -0.82 5.39 -2.18
C TYR A 5 -0.09 5.99 -3.39
N ARG A 6 -0.02 7.31 -3.47
CA ARG A 6 0.63 8.01 -4.59
C ARG A 6 2.15 8.05 -4.49
N ASN A 7 2.68 7.89 -3.28
CA ASN A 7 4.11 8.03 -3.02
C ASN A 7 4.65 6.84 -2.22
N PRO A 8 4.56 5.61 -2.78
CA PRO A 8 5.02 4.44 -2.06
C PRO A 8 6.54 4.43 -1.96
N VAL A 9 7.07 4.04 -0.79
CA VAL A 9 8.51 3.83 -0.60
C VAL A 9 8.91 2.41 -0.94
N ARG A 10 8.00 1.45 -0.83
CA ARG A 10 8.23 0.06 -1.18
C ARG A 10 6.99 -0.53 -1.83
N VAL A 11 7.21 -1.47 -2.75
CA VAL A 11 6.12 -2.17 -3.44
C VAL A 11 6.40 -3.66 -3.39
N PHE A 12 5.44 -4.43 -2.92
CA PHE A 12 5.51 -5.89 -2.92
C PHE A 12 4.36 -6.43 -3.76
N GLN A 13 4.62 -7.43 -4.58
CA GLN A 13 3.57 -8.07 -5.38
C GLN A 13 3.39 -9.52 -4.95
N PHE A 14 2.14 -9.90 -4.72
CA PHE A 14 1.74 -11.24 -4.33
C PHE A 14 0.61 -11.68 -5.24
N ASP A 15 0.91 -12.44 -6.29
CA ASP A 15 -0.10 -12.87 -7.28
C ASP A 15 -0.89 -11.67 -7.82
N ASP A 16 -2.18 -11.58 -7.51
CA ASP A 16 -3.03 -10.49 -7.99
C ASP A 16 -3.11 -9.30 -7.02
N LEU A 17 -2.36 -9.38 -5.92
CA LEU A 17 -2.37 -8.34 -4.89
C LEU A 17 -1.06 -7.57 -4.92
N THR A 18 -1.16 -6.26 -4.90
CA THR A 18 0.01 -5.39 -4.76
C THR A 18 -0.04 -4.73 -3.39
N MET A 19 1.05 -4.80 -2.65
CA MET A 19 1.16 -4.16 -1.34
C MET A 19 2.10 -2.96 -1.46
N LEU A 20 1.59 -1.79 -1.15
CA LEU A 20 2.35 -0.54 -1.18
C LEU A 20 2.65 -0.09 0.23
N ILE A 21 3.87 0.32 0.48
CA ILE A 21 4.26 0.89 1.77
C ILE A 21 4.64 2.35 1.52
N GLY A 22 3.95 3.26 2.17
CA GLY A 22 4.21 4.68 1.99
C GLY A 22 3.85 5.48 3.23
N ALA A 23 4.31 6.72 3.28
CA ALA A 23 4.01 7.61 4.39
C ALA A 23 2.74 8.41 4.09
N ASP A 24 1.87 8.57 5.09
CA ASP A 24 0.72 9.45 4.96
C ASP A 24 1.16 10.91 5.16
N GLU A 25 0.20 11.84 5.12
CA GLU A 25 0.50 13.27 5.26
C GLU A 25 1.11 13.62 6.61
N ALA A 26 0.86 12.80 7.62
CA ALA A 26 1.43 13.00 8.96
C ALA A 26 2.78 12.30 9.12
N GLY A 27 3.28 11.66 8.07
CA GLY A 27 4.56 10.95 8.11
C GLY A 27 4.49 9.55 8.67
N ARG A 28 3.28 9.03 8.95
CA ARG A 28 3.14 7.67 9.45
C ARG A 28 3.18 6.69 8.29
N MET A 29 3.89 5.57 8.49
CA MET A 29 3.98 4.54 7.47
C MET A 29 2.71 3.71 7.43
N LEU A 30 2.17 3.54 6.24
CA LEU A 30 0.96 2.75 6.00
C LEU A 30 1.25 1.62 5.03
N GLU A 31 0.55 0.51 5.20
CA GLU A 31 0.54 -0.56 4.20
C GLU A 31 -0.82 -0.55 3.50
N ILE A 32 -0.79 -0.55 2.18
CA ILE A 32 -1.99 -0.46 1.36
C ILE A 32 -1.99 -1.63 0.39
N GLY A 33 -3.01 -2.46 0.47
CA GLY A 33 -3.18 -3.56 -0.46
C GLY A 33 -4.12 -3.15 -1.58
N THR A 34 -3.74 -3.43 -2.82
CA THR A 34 -4.57 -3.16 -3.98
C THR A 34 -4.76 -4.43 -4.79
N ALA A 35 -5.88 -4.53 -5.47
CA ALA A 35 -6.17 -5.63 -6.38
C ALA A 35 -6.72 -5.06 -7.67
N THR A 36 -6.39 -5.68 -8.79
CA THR A 36 -6.89 -5.26 -10.09
C THR A 36 -7.98 -6.21 -10.54
N ALA A 37 -9.14 -5.67 -10.88
CA ALA A 37 -10.28 -6.43 -11.41
C ALA A 37 -10.88 -5.65 -12.56
N GLU A 38 -11.01 -6.30 -13.72
CA GLU A 38 -11.60 -5.70 -14.92
C GLU A 38 -10.96 -4.38 -15.32
N GLY A 39 -9.64 -4.27 -15.14
CA GLY A 39 -8.90 -3.06 -15.49
C GLY A 39 -9.00 -1.95 -14.46
N ILE A 40 -9.65 -2.22 -13.33
CA ILE A 40 -9.80 -1.24 -12.24
C ILE A 40 -8.97 -1.69 -11.06
N GLU A 41 -8.15 -0.78 -10.54
CA GLU A 41 -7.37 -1.05 -9.33
C GLU A 41 -8.17 -0.59 -8.11
N LEU A 42 -8.35 -1.52 -7.16
CA LEU A 42 -9.13 -1.28 -5.95
C LEU A 42 -8.23 -1.35 -4.73
N ILE A 43 -8.42 -0.42 -3.80
CA ILE A 43 -7.74 -0.49 -2.51
C ILE A 43 -8.57 -1.41 -1.63
N VAL A 44 -8.02 -2.58 -1.30
CA VAL A 44 -8.74 -3.59 -0.52
C VAL A 44 -8.29 -3.65 0.93
N HIS A 45 -7.22 -2.93 1.28
CA HIS A 45 -6.62 -2.99 2.60
C HIS A 45 -5.79 -1.72 2.83
N ALA A 46 -5.94 -1.11 3.98
CA ALA A 46 -5.09 0.02 4.38
C ALA A 46 -5.02 0.05 5.91
N MET A 47 -3.80 0.02 6.46
CA MET A 47 -3.57 0.05 7.90
C MET A 47 -2.14 0.51 8.18
N PRO A 48 -1.80 0.84 9.44
CA PRO A 48 -0.41 1.15 9.77
C PRO A 48 0.51 0.00 9.36
N ALA A 49 1.65 0.34 8.77
CA ALA A 49 2.57 -0.66 8.25
C ALA A 49 3.10 -1.55 9.36
N ARG A 50 3.04 -2.87 9.13
CA ARG A 50 3.58 -3.84 10.09
C ARG A 50 5.10 -3.86 9.98
N GLU A 51 5.76 -4.17 11.09
CA GLU A 51 7.20 -4.14 11.18
C GLU A 51 7.88 -4.95 10.06
N LYS A 52 7.29 -6.07 9.69
CA LYS A 52 7.87 -6.92 8.65
C LYS A 52 8.02 -6.23 7.30
N PHE A 53 7.21 -5.19 7.04
CA PHE A 53 7.29 -4.43 5.80
C PHE A 53 8.20 -3.21 5.89
N LEU A 54 8.71 -2.92 7.09
CA LEU A 54 9.57 -1.76 7.32
C LEU A 54 11.05 -2.13 7.39
N ARG A 55 11.37 -3.43 7.36
CA ARG A 55 12.75 -3.92 7.44
C ARG A 55 13.47 -3.89 6.11
#